data_06dee26e0669eb4bc3c59f9595fa7955
#
_entry.id   06dee26e0669eb4bc3c59f9595fa7955
#
_cell.length_a   1.000
_cell.length_b   1.000
_cell.length_c   1.000
_cell.angle_alpha   90.00
_cell.angle_beta   90.00
_cell.angle_gamma   90.00
#
_symmetry.space_group_name_H-M   'P 1'
#
loop_
_entity.id
_entity.type
_entity.pdbx_description
1 polymer ?
#
loop_
_entity_poly.entity_id
_entity_poly.type
_entity_poly.pdbx_seq_one_letter_code
_entity_poly.pdbx_strand_id
1 'polypeptide(L)'
;MKQLRSFAIALMAMSSLSGCIWAPGQHMASTAPGPAQIRTIGNDQLDLVAITPKLIAMEHAAREQGGTPAALADYRPPQYTIGPGDVLYITVWDHPELTVPAGAQQQLNAAGRLVQADGMLFYPYIGKVNAAGMTPPQLRDELATRLARYVESPQVDVSILTYASQRVWITGATARPAVVPLTVVPLTLNDAISNAGFNPAEADLAGVRLTRDGITYTLDMNSLASNPIYLAANDNIYVPFLDAKEIFVVGEVNLPGAQNFKTGSISLSQALGRSRGLAQATSNGRAVYVIRGSRDLEQQPSVVYQLDGRSPAAFAVASQFELLPGDVVFVGAAGITRWSRFVTQLLPFTGLISNAASASSDFAN
;
A
#
# COMPACT_ATOMS: atom_id res chain seq x y z
N MET A 1 -27.45 69.67 32.33
CA MET A 1 -27.70 69.03 31.01
C MET A 1 -26.44 68.48 30.31
N LYS A 2 -25.24 69.05 30.53
CA LYS A 2 -24.01 68.50 29.89
C LYS A 2 -23.53 67.15 30.46
N GLN A 3 -23.71 66.91 31.76
CA GLN A 3 -23.27 65.63 32.36
C GLN A 3 -24.11 64.44 31.97
N LEU A 4 -25.43 64.64 31.73
CA LEU A 4 -26.32 63.54 31.29
C LEU A 4 -26.01 63.04 29.85
N ARG A 5 -25.54 63.99 28.99
CA ARG A 5 -25.13 63.61 27.62
C ARG A 5 -23.83 62.85 27.59
N SER A 6 -22.89 63.14 28.49
CA SER A 6 -21.60 62.37 28.55
C SER A 6 -21.84 60.96 29.11
N PHE A 7 -22.79 60.73 30.01
CA PHE A 7 -23.10 59.42 30.54
C PHE A 7 -23.84 58.56 29.51
N ALA A 8 -24.69 59.14 28.68
CA ALA A 8 -25.38 58.43 27.61
C ALA A 8 -24.43 57.99 26.49
N ILE A 9 -23.42 58.82 26.15
CA ILE A 9 -22.41 58.50 25.15
C ILE A 9 -21.46 57.37 25.67
N ALA A 10 -21.10 57.37 26.94
CA ALA A 10 -20.29 56.35 27.55
C ALA A 10 -21.02 54.97 27.63
N LEU A 11 -22.33 55.01 27.90
CA LEU A 11 -23.17 53.81 27.93
C LEU A 11 -23.37 53.22 26.51
N MET A 12 -23.48 54.07 25.50
CA MET A 12 -23.61 53.66 24.09
C MET A 12 -22.29 53.10 23.49
N ALA A 13 -21.15 53.59 23.98
CA ALA A 13 -19.85 53.05 23.61
C ALA A 13 -19.52 51.70 24.27
N MET A 14 -20.07 51.42 25.46
CA MET A 14 -19.92 50.13 26.14
C MET A 14 -20.77 49.03 25.52
N SER A 15 -21.88 49.35 24.88
CA SER A 15 -22.75 48.36 24.21
C SER A 15 -22.19 47.88 22.85
N SER A 16 -21.28 48.64 22.25
CA SER A 16 -20.66 48.25 20.97
C SER A 16 -19.49 47.25 21.09
N LEU A 17 -18.94 47.00 22.30
CA LEU A 17 -17.86 46.05 22.52
C LEU A 17 -18.35 44.60 22.76
N SER A 18 -19.63 44.37 22.94
CA SER A 18 -20.16 43.02 23.16
C SER A 18 -20.48 42.21 21.89
N GLY A 19 -20.26 42.79 20.70
CA GLY A 19 -20.56 42.15 19.42
C GLY A 19 -19.60 41.05 18.97
N CYS A 20 -18.41 40.95 19.54
CA CYS A 20 -17.41 39.99 19.11
C CYS A 20 -17.59 38.55 19.67
N ILE A 21 -18.55 38.37 20.61
CA ILE A 21 -18.79 37.03 21.24
C ILE A 21 -19.66 36.13 20.36
N TRP A 22 -20.29 36.69 19.30
CA TRP A 22 -21.27 35.96 18.47
C TRP A 22 -20.80 35.72 17.02
N ALA A 23 -19.50 35.75 16.78
CA ALA A 23 -19.00 35.41 15.46
C ALA A 23 -19.29 33.92 15.15
N PRO A 24 -19.92 33.59 14.01
CA PRO A 24 -20.21 32.22 13.65
C PRO A 24 -18.92 31.48 13.31
N GLY A 25 -18.53 30.56 14.16
CA GLY A 25 -17.43 29.63 13.95
C GLY A 25 -17.88 28.18 14.14
N GLN A 26 -17.21 27.26 13.51
CA GLN A 26 -17.48 25.84 13.66
C GLN A 26 -16.51 25.23 14.66
N HIS A 27 -16.98 24.67 15.76
CA HIS A 27 -16.16 23.82 16.63
C HIS A 27 -17.03 22.85 17.41
N MET A 28 -16.45 21.73 17.82
CA MET A 28 -17.10 20.80 18.75
C MET A 28 -16.91 21.29 20.18
N ALA A 29 -17.95 21.23 21.01
CA ALA A 29 -17.81 21.48 22.43
C ALA A 29 -16.86 20.43 23.04
N SER A 30 -15.70 20.87 23.57
CA SER A 30 -14.83 19.99 24.31
C SER A 30 -15.48 19.66 25.64
N THR A 31 -15.83 18.41 25.86
CA THR A 31 -16.01 17.88 27.19
C THR A 31 -14.67 17.43 27.74
N ALA A 32 -14.49 17.52 29.06
CA ALA A 32 -13.29 17.08 29.76
C ALA A 32 -12.86 15.66 29.34
N PRO A 33 -11.55 15.30 29.47
CA PRO A 33 -11.06 13.99 29.09
C PRO A 33 -11.77 12.90 29.91
N GLY A 34 -12.71 12.23 29.26
CA GLY A 34 -13.42 11.06 29.75
C GLY A 34 -13.26 9.92 28.76
N PRO A 35 -13.64 8.69 29.12
CA PRO A 35 -13.67 7.59 28.17
C PRO A 35 -14.52 7.97 26.95
N ALA A 36 -14.21 7.39 25.80
CA ALA A 36 -14.88 7.61 24.52
C ALA A 36 -16.41 7.83 24.72
N GLN A 37 -16.90 9.01 24.37
CA GLN A 37 -18.33 9.31 24.49
C GLN A 37 -18.97 9.16 23.11
N ILE A 38 -19.83 8.17 22.97
CA ILE A 38 -20.72 8.04 21.81
C ILE A 38 -21.74 9.19 21.90
N ARG A 39 -21.68 10.12 20.95
CA ARG A 39 -22.69 11.15 20.79
C ARG A 39 -23.43 10.91 19.48
N THR A 40 -24.71 10.62 19.59
CA THR A 40 -25.61 10.61 18.45
C THR A 40 -25.90 12.06 18.05
N ILE A 41 -25.55 12.46 16.86
CA ILE A 41 -25.81 13.78 16.30
C ILE A 41 -26.62 13.58 15.03
N GLY A 42 -27.92 13.85 15.10
CA GLY A 42 -28.86 13.50 14.03
C GLY A 42 -29.12 12.00 14.01
N ASN A 43 -29.14 11.40 12.82
CA ASN A 43 -29.27 9.94 12.65
C ASN A 43 -27.92 9.21 12.66
N ASP A 44 -26.81 9.93 12.72
CA ASP A 44 -25.46 9.35 12.60
C ASP A 44 -24.83 9.13 13.98
N GLN A 45 -24.34 7.93 14.23
CA GLN A 45 -23.53 7.61 15.39
C GLN A 45 -22.08 8.05 15.13
N LEU A 46 -21.58 8.96 15.98
CA LEU A 46 -20.19 9.42 15.92
C LEU A 46 -19.48 9.11 17.22
N ASP A 47 -18.36 8.41 17.14
CA ASP A 47 -17.50 8.16 18.27
C ASP A 47 -16.46 9.28 18.40
N LEU A 48 -16.56 10.08 19.47
CA LEU A 48 -15.54 11.09 19.78
C LEU A 48 -14.48 10.51 20.71
N VAL A 49 -13.23 10.43 20.22
CA VAL A 49 -12.11 9.83 20.93
C VAL A 49 -11.02 10.88 21.14
N ALA A 50 -10.57 11.07 22.38
CA ALA A 50 -9.42 11.95 22.64
C ALA A 50 -8.11 11.29 22.20
N ILE A 51 -7.27 12.03 21.46
CA ILE A 51 -5.92 11.60 21.11
C ILE A 51 -5.04 11.67 22.36
N THR A 52 -4.68 10.51 22.89
CA THR A 52 -3.87 10.35 24.09
C THR A 52 -2.69 9.42 23.83
N PRO A 53 -1.60 9.48 24.62
CA PRO A 53 -0.49 8.53 24.50
C PRO A 53 -0.95 7.07 24.62
N LYS A 54 -1.97 6.80 25.44
CA LYS A 54 -2.54 5.45 25.58
C LYS A 54 -3.21 4.97 24.29
N LEU A 55 -3.98 5.82 23.63
CA LEU A 55 -4.61 5.49 22.35
C LEU A 55 -3.54 5.16 21.29
N ILE A 56 -2.51 6.01 21.19
CA ILE A 56 -1.40 5.81 20.26
C ILE A 56 -0.69 4.49 20.51
N ALA A 57 -0.39 4.19 21.78
CA ALA A 57 0.26 2.92 22.14
C ALA A 57 -0.62 1.70 21.75
N MET A 58 -1.94 1.80 21.91
CA MET A 58 -2.86 0.74 21.47
C MET A 58 -2.89 0.58 19.94
N GLU A 59 -2.92 1.70 19.20
CA GLU A 59 -2.89 1.65 17.73
C GLU A 59 -1.56 1.09 17.20
N HIS A 60 -0.43 1.46 17.81
CA HIS A 60 0.89 0.89 17.48
C HIS A 60 0.93 -0.61 17.75
N ALA A 61 0.50 -1.05 18.93
CA ALA A 61 0.47 -2.47 19.28
C ALA A 61 -0.43 -3.29 18.34
N ALA A 62 -1.56 -2.73 17.91
CA ALA A 62 -2.44 -3.39 16.94
C ALA A 62 -1.80 -3.54 15.55
N ARG A 63 -0.96 -2.56 15.15
CA ARG A 63 -0.21 -2.63 13.87
C ARG A 63 0.96 -3.62 13.93
N GLU A 64 1.69 -3.66 15.05
CA GLU A 64 2.79 -4.61 15.24
C GLU A 64 2.32 -6.06 15.22
N GLN A 65 1.07 -6.33 15.60
CA GLN A 65 0.44 -7.65 15.50
C GLN A 65 0.11 -8.05 14.06
N GLY A 66 0.11 -7.11 13.11
CA GLY A 66 -0.09 -7.34 11.67
C GLY A 66 1.18 -7.84 10.96
N GLY A 67 1.89 -8.81 11.54
CA GLY A 67 3.08 -9.39 10.93
C GLY A 67 2.84 -10.04 9.57
N THR A 68 3.91 -10.52 8.94
CA THR A 68 3.80 -11.26 7.67
C THR A 68 2.84 -12.43 7.82
N PRO A 69 1.81 -12.56 6.98
CA PRO A 69 0.89 -13.69 7.02
C PRO A 69 1.65 -15.02 6.97
N ALA A 70 1.30 -15.96 7.82
CA ALA A 70 1.98 -17.25 7.94
C ALA A 70 2.06 -17.99 6.58
N ALA A 71 1.02 -17.88 5.77
CA ALA A 71 0.98 -18.47 4.42
C ALA A 71 2.11 -17.96 3.50
N LEU A 72 2.60 -16.75 3.71
CA LEU A 72 3.73 -16.18 2.97
C LEU A 72 5.06 -16.42 3.68
N ALA A 73 5.09 -16.30 5.01
CA ALA A 73 6.29 -16.46 5.82
C ALA A 73 6.84 -17.91 5.80
N ASP A 74 5.92 -18.89 5.79
CA ASP A 74 6.27 -20.31 5.83
C ASP A 74 6.48 -20.90 4.45
N TYR A 75 6.10 -20.18 3.38
CA TYR A 75 6.29 -20.67 2.03
C TYR A 75 7.77 -20.85 1.70
N ARG A 76 8.12 -22.04 1.21
CA ARG A 76 9.44 -22.37 0.68
C ARG A 76 9.27 -22.84 -0.75
N PRO A 77 9.93 -22.17 -1.72
CA PRO A 77 9.81 -22.56 -3.12
C PRO A 77 10.37 -23.98 -3.33
N PRO A 78 9.63 -24.83 -4.07
CA PRO A 78 10.14 -26.12 -4.47
C PRO A 78 11.29 -25.99 -5.45
N GLN A 79 11.99 -27.08 -5.72
CA GLN A 79 12.95 -27.12 -6.81
C GLN A 79 12.26 -26.77 -8.13
N TYR A 80 12.96 -26.02 -8.98
CA TYR A 80 12.45 -25.65 -10.30
C TYR A 80 12.17 -26.91 -11.13
N THR A 81 10.97 -26.98 -11.67
CA THR A 81 10.55 -28.01 -12.60
C THR A 81 10.36 -27.39 -13.99
N ILE A 82 10.88 -28.07 -14.99
CA ILE A 82 10.78 -27.68 -16.39
C ILE A 82 9.29 -27.64 -16.79
N GLY A 83 8.94 -26.66 -17.59
CA GLY A 83 7.57 -26.51 -18.08
C GLY A 83 7.49 -26.07 -19.55
N PRO A 84 6.29 -26.06 -20.12
CA PRO A 84 6.06 -25.58 -21.48
C PRO A 84 6.56 -24.14 -21.69
N GLY A 85 7.28 -23.93 -22.79
CA GLY A 85 7.91 -22.66 -23.12
C GLY A 85 9.35 -22.49 -22.65
N ASP A 86 9.85 -23.34 -21.76
CA ASP A 86 11.25 -23.35 -21.40
C ASP A 86 12.12 -23.79 -22.57
N VAL A 87 13.31 -23.19 -22.67
CA VAL A 87 14.31 -23.56 -23.68
C VAL A 87 15.49 -24.19 -22.98
N LEU A 88 15.77 -25.44 -23.33
CA LEU A 88 16.81 -26.24 -22.71
C LEU A 88 18.03 -26.33 -23.63
N TYR A 89 19.21 -26.28 -23.04
CA TYR A 89 20.46 -26.63 -23.69
C TYR A 89 20.89 -28.02 -23.19
N ILE A 90 20.98 -28.97 -24.11
CA ILE A 90 21.30 -30.35 -23.80
C ILE A 90 22.61 -30.67 -24.48
N THR A 91 23.63 -30.98 -23.69
CA THR A 91 24.93 -31.38 -24.15
C THR A 91 25.10 -32.88 -24.04
N VAL A 92 25.55 -33.52 -25.10
CA VAL A 92 26.00 -34.92 -25.05
C VAL A 92 27.48 -34.87 -25.39
N TRP A 93 28.31 -35.19 -24.41
CA TRP A 93 29.77 -35.15 -24.57
C TRP A 93 30.24 -36.15 -25.63
N ASP A 94 31.23 -35.78 -26.40
CA ASP A 94 31.77 -36.53 -27.53
C ASP A 94 30.78 -36.74 -28.69
N HIS A 95 29.57 -36.14 -28.62
CA HIS A 95 28.53 -36.24 -29.65
C HIS A 95 27.98 -34.84 -30.03
N PRO A 96 28.77 -34.00 -30.76
CA PRO A 96 28.35 -32.64 -31.11
C PRO A 96 27.12 -32.60 -32.01
N GLU A 97 26.87 -33.64 -32.81
CA GLU A 97 25.69 -33.79 -33.66
C GLU A 97 24.36 -33.93 -32.82
N LEU A 98 24.46 -34.34 -31.57
CA LEU A 98 23.32 -34.43 -30.65
C LEU A 98 23.13 -33.12 -29.86
N THR A 99 24.22 -32.38 -29.68
CA THR A 99 24.18 -31.15 -28.85
C THR A 99 23.59 -29.98 -29.64
N VAL A 100 24.04 -29.73 -30.85
CA VAL A 100 23.61 -28.58 -31.66
C VAL A 100 22.71 -29.03 -32.81
N PRO A 101 21.50 -28.42 -33.01
CA PRO A 101 20.69 -28.69 -34.19
C PRO A 101 21.48 -28.35 -35.47
N ALA A 102 21.37 -29.19 -36.50
CA ALA A 102 22.03 -28.99 -37.77
C ALA A 102 21.65 -27.61 -38.37
N GLY A 103 22.62 -26.75 -38.68
CA GLY A 103 22.43 -25.41 -39.25
C GLY A 103 22.38 -24.26 -38.24
N ALA A 104 22.50 -24.52 -36.95
CA ALA A 104 22.34 -23.50 -35.91
C ALA A 104 23.70 -22.88 -35.43
N GLN A 105 24.73 -22.91 -36.21
CA GLN A 105 26.13 -22.59 -35.79
C GLN A 105 26.42 -21.14 -35.41
N GLN A 106 25.45 -20.21 -35.47
CA GLN A 106 25.72 -18.78 -35.23
C GLN A 106 24.88 -18.09 -34.15
N GLN A 107 23.93 -18.75 -33.49
CA GLN A 107 23.16 -18.14 -32.42
C GLN A 107 22.95 -19.11 -31.24
N LEU A 108 23.42 -18.74 -30.04
CA LEU A 108 23.23 -19.52 -28.82
C LEU A 108 21.79 -19.94 -28.56
N ASN A 109 20.81 -19.05 -28.87
CA ASN A 109 19.38 -19.35 -28.75
C ASN A 109 18.86 -20.35 -29.82
N ALA A 110 19.56 -20.50 -30.95
CA ALA A 110 19.21 -21.47 -31.98
C ALA A 110 19.63 -22.92 -31.62
N ALA A 111 20.55 -23.06 -30.66
CA ALA A 111 20.97 -24.37 -30.14
C ALA A 111 20.02 -24.94 -29.07
N GLY A 112 19.09 -24.11 -28.56
CA GLY A 112 18.15 -24.51 -27.52
C GLY A 112 17.01 -25.39 -28.04
N ARG A 113 16.54 -26.30 -27.18
CA ARG A 113 15.40 -27.15 -27.45
C ARG A 113 14.20 -26.68 -26.66
N LEU A 114 13.17 -26.23 -27.38
CA LEU A 114 11.92 -25.74 -26.80
C LEU A 114 11.10 -26.89 -26.23
N VAL A 115 10.65 -26.76 -24.99
CA VAL A 115 9.61 -27.59 -24.41
C VAL A 115 8.27 -27.12 -24.95
N GLN A 116 7.59 -27.97 -25.69
CA GLN A 116 6.35 -27.65 -26.38
C GLN A 116 5.16 -27.52 -25.42
N ALA A 117 4.04 -27.03 -25.92
CA ALA A 117 2.82 -26.83 -25.12
C ALA A 117 2.28 -28.13 -24.49
N ASP A 118 2.56 -29.29 -25.12
CA ASP A 118 2.23 -30.62 -24.61
C ASP A 118 3.20 -31.12 -23.52
N GLY A 119 4.21 -30.32 -23.14
CA GLY A 119 5.24 -30.69 -22.16
C GLY A 119 6.35 -31.56 -22.72
N MET A 120 6.31 -31.86 -24.01
CA MET A 120 7.28 -32.69 -24.67
C MET A 120 8.41 -31.89 -25.31
N LEU A 121 9.59 -32.46 -25.41
CA LEU A 121 10.64 -31.99 -26.29
C LEU A 121 10.98 -33.10 -27.31
N PHE A 122 11.44 -32.69 -28.50
CA PHE A 122 11.97 -33.61 -29.48
C PHE A 122 13.48 -33.69 -29.36
N TYR A 123 13.99 -34.94 -29.28
CA TYR A 123 15.42 -35.18 -29.21
C TYR A 123 15.86 -36.22 -30.26
N PRO A 124 16.97 -36.06 -30.96
CA PRO A 124 17.45 -36.99 -31.97
C PRO A 124 17.58 -38.42 -31.41
N TYR A 125 17.37 -39.41 -32.27
CA TYR A 125 17.36 -40.83 -32.01
C TYR A 125 16.22 -41.34 -31.11
N ILE A 126 15.89 -40.61 -30.04
CA ILE A 126 14.90 -41.01 -29.02
C ILE A 126 13.51 -40.43 -29.19
N GLY A 127 13.37 -39.45 -30.15
CA GLY A 127 12.09 -38.88 -30.49
C GLY A 127 11.51 -37.95 -29.40
N LYS A 128 10.22 -38.08 -29.12
CA LYS A 128 9.54 -37.27 -28.10
C LYS A 128 9.88 -37.74 -26.69
N VAL A 129 10.26 -36.80 -25.83
CA VAL A 129 10.57 -37.03 -24.41
C VAL A 129 9.72 -36.06 -23.59
N ASN A 130 9.08 -36.58 -22.56
CA ASN A 130 8.38 -35.73 -21.60
C ASN A 130 9.41 -34.97 -20.72
N ALA A 131 9.37 -33.67 -20.74
CA ALA A 131 10.25 -32.84 -19.90
C ALA A 131 9.46 -32.09 -18.82
N ALA A 132 8.18 -31.85 -19.07
CA ALA A 132 7.35 -31.09 -18.11
C ALA A 132 7.21 -31.83 -16.77
N GLY A 133 7.37 -31.06 -15.68
CA GLY A 133 7.31 -31.58 -14.32
C GLY A 133 8.61 -32.22 -13.83
N MET A 134 9.61 -32.41 -14.68
CA MET A 134 10.92 -32.92 -14.30
C MET A 134 11.87 -31.78 -13.88
N THR A 135 12.76 -32.06 -12.95
CA THR A 135 13.91 -31.20 -12.70
C THR A 135 15.00 -31.45 -13.77
N PRO A 136 15.92 -30.49 -14.01
CA PRO A 136 17.01 -30.72 -14.96
C PRO A 136 17.82 -32.00 -14.71
N PRO A 137 18.17 -32.36 -13.44
CA PRO A 137 18.82 -33.65 -13.19
C PRO A 137 17.97 -34.88 -13.57
N GLN A 138 16.65 -34.85 -13.28
CA GLN A 138 15.77 -35.95 -13.66
C GLN A 138 15.67 -36.14 -15.18
N LEU A 139 15.55 -35.01 -15.91
CA LEU A 139 15.52 -35.06 -17.38
C LEU A 139 16.87 -35.55 -17.94
N ARG A 140 18.00 -35.14 -17.36
CA ARG A 140 19.33 -35.64 -17.72
C ARG A 140 19.41 -37.17 -17.62
N ASP A 141 18.99 -37.72 -16.49
CA ASP A 141 19.05 -39.16 -16.21
C ASP A 141 18.13 -39.96 -17.15
N GLU A 142 16.94 -39.39 -17.46
CA GLU A 142 16.00 -39.97 -18.43
C GLU A 142 16.60 -40.01 -19.85
N LEU A 143 17.20 -38.86 -20.28
CA LEU A 143 17.87 -38.75 -21.58
C LEU A 143 19.03 -39.74 -21.70
N ALA A 144 19.89 -39.82 -20.68
CA ALA A 144 21.01 -40.74 -20.66
C ALA A 144 20.55 -42.22 -20.78
N THR A 145 19.49 -42.58 -20.04
CA THR A 145 18.91 -43.91 -20.09
C THR A 145 18.39 -44.26 -21.48
N ARG A 146 17.68 -43.36 -22.14
CA ARG A 146 17.13 -43.60 -23.49
C ARG A 146 18.21 -43.62 -24.57
N LEU A 147 19.21 -42.70 -24.46
CA LEU A 147 20.31 -42.62 -25.42
C LEU A 147 21.24 -43.84 -25.34
N ALA A 148 21.38 -44.51 -24.22
CA ALA A 148 22.21 -45.67 -24.03
C ALA A 148 21.92 -46.85 -25.02
N ARG A 149 20.76 -46.80 -25.70
CA ARG A 149 20.42 -47.75 -26.78
C ARG A 149 21.14 -47.42 -28.11
N TYR A 150 21.62 -46.20 -28.28
CA TYR A 150 22.18 -45.70 -29.54
C TYR A 150 23.60 -45.21 -29.41
N VAL A 151 23.99 -44.81 -28.18
CA VAL A 151 25.30 -44.25 -27.83
C VAL A 151 25.85 -45.08 -26.66
N GLU A 152 27.11 -45.45 -26.73
CA GLU A 152 27.78 -46.13 -25.63
C GLU A 152 28.14 -45.16 -24.52
N SER A 153 27.67 -45.42 -23.28
CA SER A 153 27.94 -44.63 -22.08
C SER A 153 27.69 -43.14 -22.25
N PRO A 154 26.48 -42.67 -22.66
CA PRO A 154 26.25 -41.26 -22.99
C PRO A 154 26.39 -40.36 -21.75
N GLN A 155 27.28 -39.35 -21.86
CA GLN A 155 27.44 -38.32 -20.85
C GLN A 155 26.57 -37.14 -21.23
N VAL A 156 25.46 -36.95 -20.50
CA VAL A 156 24.46 -35.91 -20.80
C VAL A 156 24.49 -34.81 -19.73
N ASP A 157 24.42 -33.56 -20.16
CA ASP A 157 24.13 -32.43 -19.29
C ASP A 157 22.89 -31.67 -19.78
N VAL A 158 22.09 -31.13 -18.85
CA VAL A 158 20.88 -30.37 -19.14
C VAL A 158 20.91 -29.05 -18.37
N SER A 159 20.94 -27.96 -19.09
CA SER A 159 20.82 -26.62 -18.54
C SER A 159 19.64 -25.89 -19.16
N ILE A 160 19.10 -24.87 -18.45
CA ILE A 160 17.99 -24.06 -18.94
C ILE A 160 18.55 -22.77 -19.48
N LEU A 161 18.35 -22.50 -20.77
CA LEU A 161 18.73 -21.25 -21.42
C LEU A 161 17.72 -20.14 -21.19
N THR A 162 16.44 -20.50 -21.26
CA THR A 162 15.36 -19.52 -21.09
C THR A 162 14.31 -20.12 -20.18
N TYR A 163 14.05 -19.42 -19.09
CA TYR A 163 12.97 -19.72 -18.14
C TYR A 163 11.73 -18.95 -18.60
N ALA A 164 10.68 -19.65 -19.00
CA ALA A 164 9.44 -19.03 -19.49
C ALA A 164 8.17 -19.64 -18.91
N SER A 165 8.26 -20.84 -18.35
CA SER A 165 7.09 -21.58 -17.86
C SER A 165 6.57 -21.04 -16.52
N GLN A 166 7.45 -20.60 -15.63
CA GLN A 166 7.11 -20.08 -14.31
C GLN A 166 7.52 -18.63 -14.21
N ARG A 167 6.57 -17.74 -13.91
CA ARG A 167 6.79 -16.30 -13.92
C ARG A 167 5.89 -15.59 -12.92
N VAL A 168 6.30 -14.38 -12.53
CA VAL A 168 5.55 -13.44 -11.70
C VAL A 168 5.34 -12.13 -12.45
N TRP A 169 4.29 -11.40 -12.12
CA TRP A 169 3.97 -10.11 -12.74
C TRP A 169 4.16 -9.00 -11.72
N ILE A 170 4.80 -7.92 -12.15
CA ILE A 170 5.00 -6.72 -11.34
C ILE A 170 4.44 -5.53 -12.08
N THR A 171 3.52 -4.81 -11.42
CA THR A 171 2.80 -3.67 -11.98
C THR A 171 2.69 -2.53 -10.97
N GLY A 172 2.23 -1.35 -11.41
CA GLY A 172 2.03 -0.17 -10.57
C GLY A 172 3.19 0.82 -10.65
N ALA A 173 3.56 1.41 -9.53
CA ALA A 173 4.60 2.45 -9.40
C ALA A 173 6.02 1.87 -9.55
N THR A 174 6.27 1.17 -10.65
CA THR A 174 7.56 0.61 -11.01
C THR A 174 8.11 1.32 -12.25
N ALA A 175 9.43 1.37 -12.40
CA ALA A 175 10.07 2.00 -13.56
C ALA A 175 9.67 1.29 -14.87
N ARG A 176 9.45 -0.03 -14.81
CA ARG A 176 8.96 -0.83 -15.93
C ARG A 176 8.02 -1.92 -15.39
N PRO A 177 6.78 -1.99 -15.83
CA PRO A 177 5.98 -3.19 -15.63
C PRO A 177 6.76 -4.40 -16.16
N ALA A 178 6.90 -5.42 -15.35
CA ALA A 178 7.81 -6.53 -15.66
C ALA A 178 7.12 -7.87 -15.47
N VAL A 179 7.42 -8.78 -16.39
CA VAL A 179 7.19 -10.21 -16.19
C VAL A 179 8.55 -10.82 -15.86
N VAL A 180 8.70 -11.29 -14.62
CA VAL A 180 9.97 -11.83 -14.12
C VAL A 180 9.87 -13.36 -14.08
N PRO A 181 10.75 -14.08 -14.78
CA PRO A 181 10.77 -15.53 -14.70
C PRO A 181 11.34 -15.98 -13.35
N LEU A 182 10.74 -17.03 -12.79
CA LEU A 182 11.35 -17.79 -11.71
C LEU A 182 12.43 -18.71 -12.29
N THR A 183 13.50 -18.87 -11.55
CA THR A 183 14.65 -19.70 -11.98
C THR A 183 14.96 -20.77 -10.93
N VAL A 184 16.04 -21.50 -11.10
CA VAL A 184 16.55 -22.42 -10.08
C VAL A 184 16.97 -21.71 -8.79
N VAL A 185 17.20 -20.39 -8.86
CA VAL A 185 17.45 -19.55 -7.67
C VAL A 185 16.12 -18.96 -7.19
N PRO A 186 15.72 -19.23 -5.96
CA PRO A 186 14.49 -18.66 -5.41
C PRO A 186 14.48 -17.13 -5.45
N LEU A 187 13.40 -16.55 -5.98
CA LEU A 187 13.23 -15.12 -6.10
C LEU A 187 12.43 -14.61 -4.88
N THR A 188 12.94 -13.56 -4.23
CA THR A 188 12.21 -12.89 -3.14
C THR A 188 11.39 -11.70 -3.67
N LEU A 189 10.39 -11.28 -2.90
CA LEU A 189 9.58 -10.09 -3.21
C LEU A 189 10.45 -8.84 -3.31
N ASN A 190 11.45 -8.69 -2.41
CA ASN A 190 12.40 -7.58 -2.43
C ASN A 190 13.24 -7.56 -3.71
N ASP A 191 13.77 -8.70 -4.12
CA ASP A 191 14.57 -8.80 -5.35
C ASP A 191 13.72 -8.49 -6.58
N ALA A 192 12.49 -8.99 -6.61
CA ALA A 192 11.58 -8.76 -7.71
C ALA A 192 11.24 -7.27 -7.90
N ILE A 193 10.87 -6.58 -6.82
CA ILE A 193 10.59 -5.14 -6.85
C ILE A 193 11.84 -4.34 -7.19
N SER A 194 12.99 -4.70 -6.62
CA SER A 194 14.27 -4.04 -6.92
C SER A 194 14.68 -4.19 -8.39
N ASN A 195 14.48 -5.37 -8.97
CA ASN A 195 14.77 -5.64 -10.39
C ASN A 195 13.83 -4.89 -11.33
N ALA A 196 12.55 -4.73 -10.98
CA ALA A 196 11.60 -3.93 -11.74
C ALA A 196 11.92 -2.43 -11.67
N GLY A 197 12.66 -2.03 -10.65
CA GLY A 197 12.96 -0.64 -10.32
C GLY A 197 11.72 0.10 -9.83
N PHE A 198 11.91 1.07 -8.97
CA PHE A 198 10.82 1.95 -8.51
C PHE A 198 11.36 3.35 -8.20
N ASN A 199 10.49 4.35 -8.31
CA ASN A 199 10.80 5.70 -7.84
C ASN A 199 10.37 5.83 -6.37
N PRO A 200 11.30 5.97 -5.41
CA PRO A 200 10.95 6.09 -4.00
C PRO A 200 10.03 7.28 -3.67
N ALA A 201 10.00 8.29 -4.54
CA ALA A 201 9.13 9.45 -4.37
C ALA A 201 7.68 9.20 -4.82
N GLU A 202 7.43 8.14 -5.58
CA GLU A 202 6.15 7.83 -6.17
C GLU A 202 5.56 6.51 -5.68
N ALA A 203 6.41 5.55 -5.30
CA ALA A 203 6.00 4.21 -4.90
C ALA A 203 5.62 4.13 -3.41
N ASP A 204 4.46 3.56 -3.14
CA ASP A 204 4.04 3.23 -1.78
C ASP A 204 4.50 1.84 -1.38
N LEU A 205 5.68 1.77 -0.76
CA LEU A 205 6.25 0.51 -0.29
C LEU A 205 5.58 -0.03 0.99
N ALA A 206 4.78 0.78 1.68
CA ALA A 206 4.01 0.34 2.85
C ALA A 206 2.67 -0.32 2.48
N GLY A 207 2.29 -0.27 1.21
CA GLY A 207 1.02 -0.80 0.73
C GLY A 207 1.15 -1.78 -0.43
N VAL A 208 2.30 -2.44 -0.61
CA VAL A 208 2.52 -3.40 -1.69
C VAL A 208 1.51 -4.55 -1.58
N ARG A 209 0.87 -4.88 -2.68
CA ARG A 209 -0.11 -5.96 -2.75
C ARG A 209 0.48 -7.16 -3.49
N LEU A 210 0.48 -8.30 -2.83
CA LEU A 210 0.83 -9.60 -3.42
C LEU A 210 -0.44 -10.44 -3.53
N THR A 211 -0.82 -10.82 -4.74
CA THR A 211 -1.94 -11.73 -4.98
C THR A 211 -1.39 -13.10 -5.35
N ARG A 212 -1.74 -14.10 -4.55
CA ARG A 212 -1.39 -15.51 -4.71
C ARG A 212 -2.65 -16.36 -4.57
N ASP A 213 -2.91 -17.23 -5.50
CA ASP A 213 -4.07 -18.15 -5.49
C ASP A 213 -5.41 -17.45 -5.24
N GLY A 214 -5.57 -16.23 -5.79
CA GLY A 214 -6.77 -15.40 -5.63
C GLY A 214 -6.86 -14.64 -4.30
N ILE A 215 -5.92 -14.83 -3.38
CA ILE A 215 -5.87 -14.11 -2.11
C ILE A 215 -4.89 -12.95 -2.23
N THR A 216 -5.35 -11.73 -1.89
CA THR A 216 -4.50 -10.54 -1.90
C THR A 216 -4.03 -10.19 -0.49
N TYR A 217 -2.72 -10.12 -0.34
CA TYR A 217 -2.03 -9.71 0.88
C TYR A 217 -1.49 -8.29 0.71
N THR A 218 -1.73 -7.43 1.70
CA THR A 218 -1.11 -6.10 1.75
C THR A 218 0.10 -6.16 2.67
N LEU A 219 1.24 -5.75 2.16
CA LEU A 219 2.55 -5.93 2.80
C LEU A 219 3.26 -4.58 2.93
N ASP A 220 3.85 -4.33 4.09
CA ASP A 220 4.75 -3.20 4.30
C ASP A 220 6.20 -3.66 4.11
N MET A 221 6.78 -3.28 2.97
CA MET A 221 8.16 -3.63 2.62
C MET A 221 9.20 -3.06 3.60
N ASN A 222 8.87 -1.95 4.28
CA ASN A 222 9.78 -1.35 5.25
C ASN A 222 9.92 -2.23 6.51
N SER A 223 8.89 -3.00 6.85
CA SER A 223 8.87 -3.92 8.00
C SER A 223 9.40 -5.32 7.66
N LEU A 224 9.50 -5.67 6.38
CA LEU A 224 9.88 -7.02 5.91
C LEU A 224 11.40 -7.25 5.78
N ALA A 225 12.23 -6.30 6.17
CA ALA A 225 13.69 -6.39 6.00
C ALA A 225 14.32 -7.65 6.66
N SER A 226 13.64 -8.24 7.66
CA SER A 226 14.18 -9.37 8.43
C SER A 226 13.68 -10.74 7.96
N ASN A 227 12.58 -10.82 7.19
CA ASN A 227 11.98 -12.08 6.77
C ASN A 227 11.70 -12.07 5.26
N PRO A 228 12.51 -12.75 4.44
CA PRO A 228 12.31 -12.79 3.01
C PRO A 228 11.00 -13.51 2.65
N ILE A 229 10.15 -12.88 1.85
CA ILE A 229 8.99 -13.50 1.24
C ILE A 229 9.40 -14.05 -0.12
N TYR A 230 9.33 -15.38 -0.28
CA TYR A 230 9.60 -16.03 -1.55
C TYR A 230 8.36 -16.00 -2.45
N LEU A 231 8.61 -15.79 -3.74
CA LEU A 231 7.57 -15.74 -4.76
C LEU A 231 7.26 -17.13 -5.31
N ALA A 232 6.00 -17.35 -5.63
CA ALA A 232 5.50 -18.52 -6.32
C ALA A 232 5.14 -18.22 -7.77
N ALA A 233 5.04 -19.25 -8.60
CA ALA A 233 4.57 -19.10 -9.97
C ALA A 233 3.15 -18.51 -9.98
N ASN A 234 2.91 -17.57 -10.90
CA ASN A 234 1.67 -16.83 -11.07
C ASN A 234 1.36 -15.80 -9.97
N ASP A 235 2.30 -15.48 -9.09
CA ASP A 235 2.15 -14.34 -8.20
C ASP A 235 2.00 -13.03 -8.98
N ASN A 236 1.07 -12.19 -8.54
CA ASN A 236 0.88 -10.84 -9.08
C ASN A 236 1.23 -9.81 -8.00
N ILE A 237 2.20 -8.96 -8.30
CA ILE A 237 2.70 -7.92 -7.40
C ILE A 237 2.25 -6.58 -7.95
N TYR A 238 1.54 -5.82 -7.12
CA TYR A 238 1.15 -4.45 -7.43
C TYR A 238 1.77 -3.49 -6.42
N VAL A 239 2.57 -2.56 -6.91
CA VAL A 239 3.17 -1.47 -6.11
C VAL A 239 2.27 -0.24 -6.27
N PRO A 240 1.56 0.21 -5.22
CA PRO A 240 0.70 1.38 -5.33
C PRO A 240 1.49 2.67 -5.51
N PHE A 241 0.81 3.70 -6.04
CA PHE A 241 1.34 5.06 -6.09
C PHE A 241 1.05 5.80 -4.80
N LEU A 242 2.01 6.61 -4.32
CA LEU A 242 1.86 7.46 -3.13
C LEU A 242 0.85 8.59 -3.33
N ASP A 243 0.66 9.06 -4.55
CA ASP A 243 -0.31 10.11 -4.89
C ASP A 243 -1.77 9.67 -4.73
N ALA A 244 -2.01 8.35 -4.78
CA ALA A 244 -3.31 7.78 -4.43
C ALA A 244 -3.64 7.87 -2.93
N LYS A 245 -2.66 8.22 -2.09
CA LYS A 245 -2.83 8.44 -0.65
C LYS A 245 -2.84 9.93 -0.36
N GLU A 246 -4.00 10.46 0.00
CA GLU A 246 -4.16 11.85 0.40
C GLU A 246 -4.96 11.99 1.69
N ILE A 247 -4.72 13.09 2.39
CA ILE A 247 -5.53 13.58 3.50
C ILE A 247 -5.99 15.00 3.19
N PHE A 248 -7.03 15.44 3.84
CA PHE A 248 -7.59 16.77 3.68
C PHE A 248 -7.38 17.58 4.96
N VAL A 249 -6.72 18.72 4.88
CA VAL A 249 -6.59 19.64 6.01
C VAL A 249 -7.42 20.87 5.73
N VAL A 250 -8.41 21.13 6.59
CA VAL A 250 -9.42 22.17 6.39
C VAL A 250 -9.70 22.95 7.68
N GLY A 251 -10.39 24.09 7.57
CA GLY A 251 -10.71 24.97 8.67
C GLY A 251 -9.63 26.02 8.93
N GLU A 252 -9.42 26.38 10.20
CA GLU A 252 -8.56 27.50 10.62
C GLU A 252 -7.08 27.10 10.64
N VAL A 253 -6.55 26.78 9.47
CA VAL A 253 -5.11 26.62 9.18
C VAL A 253 -4.64 27.64 8.18
N ASN A 254 -3.34 27.92 8.15
CA ASN A 254 -2.80 28.98 7.25
C ASN A 254 -2.80 28.54 5.78
N LEU A 255 -2.75 27.25 5.48
CA LEU A 255 -2.80 26.68 4.13
C LEU A 255 -3.70 25.42 4.12
N PRO A 256 -5.03 25.59 3.93
CA PRO A 256 -5.93 24.45 3.80
C PRO A 256 -5.79 23.80 2.43
N GLY A 257 -6.07 22.48 2.35
CA GLY A 257 -6.07 21.74 1.09
C GLY A 257 -5.79 20.26 1.27
N ALA A 258 -5.80 19.54 0.16
CA ALA A 258 -5.38 18.14 0.08
C ALA A 258 -3.85 18.06 0.22
N GLN A 259 -3.38 17.02 0.89
CA GLN A 259 -1.96 16.74 1.08
C GLN A 259 -1.69 15.27 0.78
N ASN A 260 -0.86 15.04 -0.22
CA ASN A 260 -0.41 13.69 -0.55
C ASN A 260 0.66 13.20 0.43
N PHE A 261 0.70 11.90 0.63
CA PHE A 261 1.76 11.25 1.37
C PHE A 261 3.08 11.38 0.58
N LYS A 262 4.12 11.91 1.20
CA LYS A 262 5.49 11.94 0.61
C LYS A 262 6.33 10.73 1.05
N THR A 263 5.83 10.01 2.04
CA THR A 263 6.42 8.81 2.64
C THR A 263 5.29 7.84 2.93
N GLY A 264 5.58 6.62 3.29
CA GLY A 264 4.56 5.60 3.60
C GLY A 264 3.54 6.01 4.66
N SER A 265 3.89 6.96 5.55
CA SER A 265 3.01 7.49 6.60
C SER A 265 3.12 9.02 6.72
N ILE A 266 2.12 9.63 7.32
CA ILE A 266 2.08 11.05 7.68
C ILE A 266 1.46 11.19 9.08
N SER A 267 2.12 11.93 9.96
CA SER A 267 1.57 12.21 11.30
C SER A 267 0.70 13.47 11.31
N LEU A 268 -0.16 13.59 12.32
CA LEU A 268 -1.00 14.78 12.51
C LEU A 268 -0.16 16.07 12.63
N SER A 269 0.97 16.01 13.33
CA SER A 269 1.87 17.17 13.42
C SER A 269 2.50 17.54 12.07
N GLN A 270 2.85 16.55 11.24
CA GLN A 270 3.37 16.81 9.89
C GLN A 270 2.30 17.43 8.99
N ALA A 271 1.07 16.94 9.06
CA ALA A 271 -0.06 17.50 8.30
C ALA A 271 -0.31 18.97 8.67
N LEU A 272 -0.37 19.26 9.98
CA LEU A 272 -0.51 20.64 10.46
C LEU A 272 0.70 21.51 10.08
N GLY A 273 1.91 20.97 10.15
CA GLY A 273 3.13 21.66 9.74
C GLY A 273 3.14 22.02 8.24
N ARG A 274 2.73 21.08 7.37
CA ARG A 274 2.59 21.32 5.92
C ARG A 274 1.51 22.36 5.61
N SER A 275 0.47 22.46 6.45
CA SER A 275 -0.55 23.52 6.39
C SER A 275 -0.08 24.85 7.01
N ARG A 276 1.24 25.00 7.27
CA ARG A 276 1.84 26.20 7.91
C ARG A 276 1.30 26.49 9.31
N GLY A 277 0.82 25.45 10.01
CA GLY A 277 0.30 25.54 11.36
C GLY A 277 -1.13 26.08 11.46
N LEU A 278 -1.59 26.22 12.69
CA LEU A 278 -2.89 26.78 13.03
C LEU A 278 -2.91 28.29 12.75
N ALA A 279 -4.02 28.81 12.25
CA ALA A 279 -4.24 30.25 12.09
C ALA A 279 -4.38 30.90 13.48
N GLN A 280 -3.30 31.51 14.00
CA GLN A 280 -3.21 31.96 15.39
C GLN A 280 -4.29 32.97 15.80
N ALA A 281 -4.76 33.77 14.86
CA ALA A 281 -5.77 34.81 15.12
C ALA A 281 -7.19 34.23 15.23
N THR A 282 -7.48 33.11 14.56
CA THR A 282 -8.85 32.64 14.35
C THR A 282 -9.07 31.20 14.82
N SER A 283 -8.01 30.40 14.97
CA SER A 283 -8.13 29.01 15.37
C SER A 283 -8.41 28.83 16.86
N ASN A 284 -9.15 27.76 17.17
CA ASN A 284 -9.29 27.26 18.54
C ASN A 284 -8.38 26.05 18.71
N GLY A 285 -7.30 26.16 19.48
CA GLY A 285 -6.38 25.09 19.74
C GLY A 285 -7.00 23.83 20.37
N ARG A 286 -8.18 23.94 21.01
CA ARG A 286 -8.95 22.76 21.50
C ARG A 286 -9.71 22.02 20.40
N ALA A 287 -9.85 22.63 19.24
CA ALA A 287 -10.74 22.16 18.19
C ALA A 287 -9.95 21.61 17.00
N VAL A 288 -8.95 20.77 17.25
CA VAL A 288 -8.25 20.00 16.21
C VAL A 288 -8.87 18.61 16.19
N TYR A 289 -9.49 18.26 15.07
CA TYR A 289 -10.20 16.99 14.89
C TYR A 289 -9.61 16.24 13.72
N VAL A 290 -9.53 14.92 13.85
CA VAL A 290 -9.28 14.00 12.74
C VAL A 290 -10.52 13.16 12.54
N ILE A 291 -11.17 13.31 11.40
CA ILE A 291 -12.36 12.58 11.03
C ILE A 291 -11.94 11.44 10.15
N ARG A 292 -12.16 10.23 10.63
CA ARG A 292 -11.87 8.99 9.91
C ARG A 292 -13.19 8.38 9.47
N GLY A 293 -13.45 8.42 8.16
CA GLY A 293 -14.62 7.82 7.56
C GLY A 293 -14.54 6.29 7.60
N SER A 294 -15.66 5.62 7.82
CA SER A 294 -15.78 4.20 7.56
C SER A 294 -16.05 3.95 6.08
N ARG A 295 -15.57 2.84 5.54
CA ARG A 295 -15.92 2.38 4.19
C ARG A 295 -17.39 1.95 4.08
N ASP A 296 -17.97 1.58 5.20
CA ASP A 296 -19.38 1.20 5.32
C ASP A 296 -20.06 2.12 6.33
N LEU A 297 -20.58 3.23 5.83
CA LEU A 297 -21.24 4.25 6.64
C LEU A 297 -22.56 3.76 7.28
N GLU A 298 -23.15 2.67 6.76
CA GLU A 298 -24.39 2.12 7.31
C GLU A 298 -24.14 1.20 8.51
N GLN A 299 -22.97 0.54 8.54
CA GLN A 299 -22.66 -0.47 9.55
C GLN A 299 -21.64 -0.01 10.61
N GLN A 300 -20.82 0.98 10.28
CA GLN A 300 -19.77 1.45 11.19
C GLN A 300 -19.81 2.98 11.34
N PRO A 301 -19.86 3.48 12.58
CA PRO A 301 -19.84 4.92 12.81
C PRO A 301 -18.49 5.51 12.38
N SER A 302 -18.53 6.75 11.86
CA SER A 302 -17.30 7.52 11.65
C SER A 302 -16.66 7.85 12.99
N VAL A 303 -15.35 7.64 13.11
CA VAL A 303 -14.62 7.97 14.34
C VAL A 303 -14.03 9.37 14.19
N VAL A 304 -14.26 10.20 15.21
CA VAL A 304 -13.69 11.55 15.30
C VAL A 304 -12.68 11.57 16.43
N TYR A 305 -11.41 11.75 16.08
CA TYR A 305 -10.36 11.95 17.07
C TYR A 305 -10.19 13.43 17.38
N GLN A 306 -10.01 13.78 18.64
CA GLN A 306 -9.80 15.15 19.07
C GLN A 306 -8.43 15.33 19.74
N LEU A 307 -7.68 16.33 19.28
CA LEU A 307 -6.45 16.79 19.92
C LEU A 307 -6.68 18.13 20.63
N ASP A 308 -6.31 18.26 21.89
CA ASP A 308 -6.19 19.55 22.56
C ASP A 308 -4.82 20.17 22.29
N GLY A 309 -4.70 20.89 21.20
CA GLY A 309 -3.45 21.50 20.72
C GLY A 309 -3.03 22.78 21.43
N ARG A 310 -3.61 23.18 22.59
CA ARG A 310 -3.22 24.38 23.34
C ARG A 310 -1.86 24.25 24.02
N SER A 311 -1.45 23.03 24.34
CA SER A 311 -0.16 22.75 24.95
C SER A 311 0.87 22.38 23.87
N PRO A 312 2.10 22.89 23.94
CA PRO A 312 3.18 22.40 23.07
C PRO A 312 3.40 20.87 23.18
N ALA A 313 3.14 20.28 24.34
CA ALA A 313 3.21 18.83 24.53
C ALA A 313 2.19 18.06 23.66
N ALA A 314 1.07 18.67 23.28
CA ALA A 314 0.11 18.06 22.38
C ALA A 314 0.68 17.80 20.99
N PHE A 315 1.61 18.63 20.51
CA PHE A 315 2.28 18.43 19.23
C PHE A 315 3.25 17.24 19.29
N ALA A 316 3.85 16.93 20.46
CA ALA A 316 4.60 15.71 20.64
C ALA A 316 3.70 14.46 20.56
N VAL A 317 2.49 14.52 21.10
CA VAL A 317 1.48 13.44 20.94
C VAL A 317 1.02 13.35 19.48
N ALA A 318 0.74 14.49 18.85
CA ALA A 318 0.34 14.56 17.44
C ALA A 318 1.42 14.02 16.48
N SER A 319 2.72 14.09 16.85
CA SER A 319 3.80 13.54 16.02
C SER A 319 3.81 12.02 15.95
N GLN A 320 3.18 11.36 16.90
CA GLN A 320 3.06 9.90 16.95
C GLN A 320 1.69 9.40 16.48
N PHE A 321 0.71 10.31 16.31
CA PHE A 321 -0.60 9.95 15.77
C PHE A 321 -0.55 9.94 14.25
N GLU A 322 -0.65 8.76 13.67
CA GLU A 322 -0.62 8.57 12.22
C GLU A 322 -1.99 8.75 11.58
N LEU A 323 -2.01 9.53 10.51
CA LEU A 323 -3.18 9.72 9.67
C LEU A 323 -3.27 8.61 8.64
N LEU A 324 -4.49 8.21 8.33
CA LEU A 324 -4.79 7.25 7.27
C LEU A 324 -5.22 7.98 5.99
N PRO A 325 -5.04 7.38 4.82
CA PRO A 325 -5.58 7.93 3.57
C PRO A 325 -7.08 8.17 3.67
N GLY A 326 -7.51 9.36 3.26
CA GLY A 326 -8.91 9.79 3.37
C GLY A 326 -9.27 10.47 4.68
N ASP A 327 -8.37 10.53 5.67
CA ASP A 327 -8.62 11.30 6.90
C ASP A 327 -8.80 12.79 6.59
N VAL A 328 -9.76 13.42 7.27
CA VAL A 328 -9.98 14.87 7.23
C VAL A 328 -9.53 15.48 8.55
N VAL A 329 -8.47 16.28 8.49
CA VAL A 329 -7.99 17.08 9.63
C VAL A 329 -8.73 18.42 9.61
N PHE A 330 -9.58 18.65 10.58
CA PHE A 330 -10.34 19.88 10.71
C PHE A 330 -9.87 20.69 11.92
N VAL A 331 -9.59 21.98 11.69
CA VAL A 331 -9.28 22.93 12.75
C VAL A 331 -10.43 23.92 12.90
N GLY A 332 -11.08 23.91 14.05
CA GLY A 332 -12.20 24.78 14.34
C GLY A 332 -11.81 26.22 14.69
N ALA A 333 -12.72 27.17 14.44
CA ALA A 333 -12.57 28.54 14.83
C ALA A 333 -12.67 28.75 16.36
N ALA A 334 -12.06 29.83 16.84
CA ALA A 334 -12.23 30.31 18.21
C ALA A 334 -13.64 30.89 18.36
N GLY A 335 -14.48 30.32 19.21
CA GLY A 335 -15.87 30.74 19.45
C GLY A 335 -16.91 29.92 18.67
N ILE A 336 -17.95 29.63 19.30
CA ILE A 336 -19.26 29.01 19.02
C ILE A 336 -19.45 27.96 17.94
N THR A 337 -20.00 26.92 18.42
CA THR A 337 -20.40 25.62 17.90
C THR A 337 -21.60 25.63 16.97
N ARG A 338 -21.50 25.01 15.79
CA ARG A 338 -22.63 24.26 15.21
C ARG A 338 -22.08 23.06 14.47
N TRP A 339 -21.88 21.98 15.20
CA TRP A 339 -21.45 20.68 14.70
C TRP A 339 -22.34 20.15 13.57
N SER A 340 -23.65 20.33 13.68
CA SER A 340 -24.59 19.85 12.66
C SER A 340 -24.34 20.43 11.25
N ARG A 341 -23.90 21.69 11.17
CA ARG A 341 -23.53 22.29 9.87
C ARG A 341 -22.20 21.74 9.33
N PHE A 342 -21.28 21.43 10.23
CA PHE A 342 -19.97 20.86 9.88
C PHE A 342 -20.13 19.47 9.26
N VAL A 343 -20.85 18.57 9.92
CA VAL A 343 -21.13 17.21 9.41
C VAL A 343 -21.85 17.27 8.06
N THR A 344 -22.88 18.14 7.94
CA THR A 344 -23.63 18.30 6.68
C THR A 344 -22.77 18.85 5.53
N GLN A 345 -21.73 19.64 5.83
CA GLN A 345 -20.83 20.19 4.82
C GLN A 345 -19.71 19.22 4.42
N LEU A 346 -19.33 18.26 5.28
CA LEU A 346 -18.26 17.29 5.01
C LEU A 346 -18.76 15.96 4.43
N LEU A 347 -20.01 15.58 4.72
CA LEU A 347 -20.63 14.38 4.14
C LEU A 347 -20.53 14.31 2.60
N PRO A 348 -20.64 15.41 1.83
CA PRO A 348 -20.41 15.37 0.39
C PRO A 348 -19.00 14.93 0.00
N PHE A 349 -17.97 15.23 0.80
CA PHE A 349 -16.59 14.86 0.51
C PHE A 349 -16.32 13.37 0.74
N THR A 350 -16.97 12.75 1.72
CA THR A 350 -16.86 11.30 1.94
C THR A 350 -17.52 10.51 0.81
N GLY A 351 -18.60 11.04 0.22
CA GLY A 351 -19.24 10.47 -0.97
C GLY A 351 -18.37 10.53 -2.23
N LEU A 352 -17.54 11.57 -2.40
CA LEU A 352 -16.61 11.68 -3.52
C LEU A 352 -15.47 10.68 -3.41
N ILE A 353 -14.99 10.40 -2.19
CA ILE A 353 -13.93 9.41 -1.93
C ILE A 353 -14.46 7.99 -2.19
N SER A 354 -15.72 7.68 -1.81
CA SER A 354 -16.33 6.38 -2.10
C SER A 354 -16.54 6.16 -3.61
N ASN A 355 -16.89 7.20 -4.35
CA ASN A 355 -17.05 7.14 -5.80
C ASN A 355 -15.72 6.97 -6.55
N ALA A 356 -14.63 7.57 -6.05
CA ALA A 356 -13.28 7.35 -6.62
C ALA A 356 -12.78 5.92 -6.36
N ALA A 357 -13.09 5.36 -5.18
CA ALA A 357 -12.77 3.96 -4.86
C ALA A 357 -13.62 2.97 -5.67
N SER A 358 -14.87 3.30 -5.99
CA SER A 358 -15.76 2.48 -6.83
C SER A 358 -15.33 2.51 -8.30
N ALA A 359 -14.90 3.67 -8.82
CA ALA A 359 -14.39 3.79 -10.18
C ALA A 359 -13.12 2.97 -10.41
N SER A 360 -12.29 2.77 -9.37
CA SER A 360 -11.11 1.91 -9.48
C SER A 360 -11.43 0.41 -9.47
N SER A 361 -12.61 0.00 -8.98
CA SER A 361 -13.07 -1.40 -9.01
C SER A 361 -13.72 -1.79 -10.33
N ASP A 362 -14.29 -0.82 -11.07
CA ASP A 362 -14.91 -1.07 -12.37
C ASP A 362 -13.90 -1.24 -13.52
N PHE A 363 -12.64 -0.85 -13.31
CA PHE A 363 -11.53 -1.14 -14.24
C PHE A 363 -10.82 -2.47 -13.94
N ALA A 364 -11.26 -3.22 -12.92
CA ALA A 364 -10.66 -4.50 -12.52
C ALA A 364 -11.55 -5.73 -12.85
N ASN A 365 -12.64 -5.52 -13.61
CA ASN A 365 -13.47 -6.61 -14.18
C ASN A 365 -13.34 -6.70 -15.68
#